data_1b18222170c25a4161ead799c3e91d10
#
_entry.id   1b18222170c25a4161ead799c3e91d10
#
_cell.length_a   1.000
_cell.length_b   1.000
_cell.length_c   1.000
_cell.angle_alpha   90.00
_cell.angle_beta   90.00
_cell.angle_gamma   90.00
#
_symmetry.space_group_name_H-M   'P 1'
#
loop_
_entity.id
_entity.type
_entity.pdbx_description
1 polymer ?
#
loop_
_entity_poly.entity_id
_entity_poly.type
_entity_poly.pdbx_seq_one_letter_code
_entity_poly.pdbx_strand_id
1 'polypeptide(L)'
;PLDLAPMPMIVVVVDEMADLMLVAGKDIEGAVQRLAQMARAAGIHIIMATQRPSVDVITGTIKANFPTRISFQVTSKIDSRTILGEAGAEQLLGQGDMLYLEGGGRLTRVHGPLVSDAEVEAVTDALRAQGRPDYIASITEEPESDLPSTGDAAADDPLYDRAVELV
;
A
#
# COMPACT_ATOMS: atom_id res chain seq x y z
N PRO A 1 -32.78 15.06 -9.48
CA PRO A 1 -31.74 15.18 -8.45
C PRO A 1 -31.06 13.83 -8.31
N LEU A 2 -29.72 13.79 -8.44
CA LEU A 2 -28.93 12.61 -8.14
C LEU A 2 -28.96 12.42 -6.62
N ASP A 3 -29.51 11.33 -6.15
CA ASP A 3 -29.51 10.96 -4.73
C ASP A 3 -28.12 10.39 -4.41
N LEU A 4 -27.18 11.28 -4.10
CA LEU A 4 -25.79 10.94 -3.83
C LEU A 4 -25.65 10.66 -2.33
N ALA A 5 -25.53 9.38 -1.97
CA ALA A 5 -25.12 9.00 -0.63
C ALA A 5 -23.61 9.29 -0.44
N PRO A 6 -23.18 9.76 0.75
CA PRO A 6 -21.76 9.94 1.03
C PRO A 6 -21.03 8.59 0.95
N MET A 7 -19.89 8.58 0.25
CA MET A 7 -19.04 7.40 0.17
C MET A 7 -18.40 7.13 1.54
N PRO A 8 -18.39 5.89 2.04
CA PRO A 8 -17.74 5.55 3.30
C PRO A 8 -16.21 5.76 3.18
N MET A 9 -15.58 6.06 4.31
CA MET A 9 -14.12 6.10 4.37
C MET A 9 -13.55 4.69 4.22
N ILE A 10 -12.48 4.57 3.45
CA ILE A 10 -11.76 3.31 3.23
C ILE A 10 -10.37 3.44 3.87
N VAL A 11 -9.98 2.46 4.65
CA VAL A 11 -8.63 2.36 5.20
C VAL A 11 -7.96 1.11 4.65
N VAL A 12 -6.83 1.30 3.98
CA VAL A 12 -6.00 0.22 3.43
C VAL A 12 -4.77 0.09 4.32
N VAL A 13 -4.56 -1.10 4.88
CA VAL A 13 -3.40 -1.42 5.71
C VAL A 13 -2.53 -2.43 4.99
N VAL A 14 -1.26 -2.09 4.78
CA VAL A 14 -0.22 -2.97 4.23
C VAL A 14 0.79 -3.22 5.34
N ASP A 15 0.81 -4.45 5.84
CA ASP A 15 1.63 -4.85 7.00
C ASP A 15 3.12 -4.98 6.64
N GLU A 16 3.45 -5.57 5.50
CA GLU A 16 4.84 -5.69 5.03
C GLU A 16 4.93 -5.34 3.53
N MET A 17 5.35 -4.11 3.27
CA MET A 17 5.51 -3.58 1.91
C MET A 17 6.59 -4.31 1.11
N ALA A 18 7.64 -4.81 1.79
CA ALA A 18 8.75 -5.49 1.13
C ALA A 18 8.29 -6.76 0.40
N ASP A 19 7.33 -7.49 0.95
CA ASP A 19 6.83 -8.72 0.32
C ASP A 19 6.08 -8.42 -0.97
N LEU A 20 5.30 -7.34 -1.01
CA LEU A 20 4.66 -6.87 -2.24
C LEU A 20 5.68 -6.43 -3.29
N MET A 21 6.71 -5.70 -2.87
CA MET A 21 7.77 -5.20 -3.78
C MET A 21 8.61 -6.34 -4.37
N LEU A 22 8.78 -7.46 -3.65
CA LEU A 22 9.49 -8.64 -4.14
C LEU A 22 8.73 -9.36 -5.26
N VAL A 23 7.41 -9.37 -5.19
CA VAL A 23 6.56 -10.12 -6.15
C VAL A 23 6.37 -9.35 -7.45
N ALA A 24 6.05 -8.06 -7.37
CA ALA A 24 5.67 -7.25 -8.53
C ALA A 24 6.06 -5.77 -8.34
N GLY A 25 7.31 -5.50 -7.97
CA GLY A 25 7.78 -4.19 -7.50
C GLY A 25 7.34 -2.98 -8.32
N LYS A 26 7.56 -2.99 -9.65
CA LYS A 26 7.19 -1.87 -10.53
C LYS A 26 5.68 -1.68 -10.65
N ASP A 27 4.93 -2.76 -10.72
CA ASP A 27 3.48 -2.73 -10.87
C ASP A 27 2.82 -2.26 -9.56
N ILE A 28 3.32 -2.76 -8.42
CA ILE A 28 2.90 -2.33 -7.09
C ILE A 28 3.24 -0.86 -6.87
N GLU A 29 4.46 -0.41 -7.20
CA GLU A 29 4.84 1.00 -7.06
C GLU A 29 3.91 1.91 -7.87
N GLY A 30 3.62 1.55 -9.12
CA GLY A 30 2.71 2.28 -9.98
C GLY A 30 1.26 2.29 -9.48
N ALA A 31 0.78 1.16 -8.94
CA ALA A 31 -0.56 1.06 -8.35
C ALA A 31 -0.69 1.90 -7.07
N VAL A 32 0.29 1.81 -6.18
CA VAL A 32 0.36 2.59 -4.94
C VAL A 32 0.44 4.09 -5.24
N GLN A 33 1.24 4.49 -6.24
CA GLN A 33 1.33 5.88 -6.67
C GLN A 33 -0.02 6.41 -7.14
N ARG A 34 -0.71 5.67 -8.04
CA ARG A 34 -2.04 6.06 -8.52
C ARG A 34 -3.05 6.14 -7.39
N LEU A 35 -3.04 5.14 -6.51
CA LEU A 35 -3.94 5.10 -5.36
C LEU A 35 -3.69 6.29 -4.44
N ALA A 36 -2.45 6.58 -4.08
CA ALA A 36 -2.10 7.70 -3.21
C ALA A 36 -2.48 9.08 -3.79
N GLN A 37 -2.36 9.25 -5.12
CA GLN A 37 -2.74 10.50 -5.79
C GLN A 37 -4.26 10.70 -5.82
N MET A 38 -5.04 9.65 -6.03
CA MET A 38 -6.50 9.72 -6.15
C MET A 38 -7.22 9.55 -4.82
N ALA A 39 -6.61 8.83 -3.89
CA ALA A 39 -7.22 8.41 -2.63
C ALA A 39 -7.63 9.59 -1.73
N ARG A 40 -6.83 10.65 -1.70
CA ARG A 40 -7.10 11.83 -0.87
C ARG A 40 -8.47 12.44 -1.16
N ALA A 41 -8.84 12.58 -2.42
CA ALA A 41 -10.13 13.15 -2.82
C ALA A 41 -11.30 12.19 -2.56
N ALA A 42 -11.04 10.88 -2.53
CA ALA A 42 -12.03 9.84 -2.36
C ALA A 42 -12.23 9.38 -0.90
N GLY A 43 -11.48 9.96 0.06
CA GLY A 43 -11.55 9.55 1.47
C GLY A 43 -10.91 8.18 1.74
N ILE A 44 -9.91 7.79 0.95
CA ILE A 44 -9.14 6.57 1.15
C ILE A 44 -7.86 6.91 1.92
N HIS A 45 -7.63 6.21 3.01
CA HIS A 45 -6.43 6.32 3.84
C HIS A 45 -5.57 5.08 3.69
N ILE A 46 -4.26 5.27 3.58
CA ILE A 46 -3.31 4.18 3.38
C ILE A 46 -2.28 4.21 4.50
N ILE A 47 -2.14 3.08 5.19
CA ILE A 47 -1.10 2.83 6.20
C ILE A 47 -0.19 1.75 5.64
N MET A 48 1.07 2.08 5.41
CA MET A 48 2.06 1.12 4.92
C MET A 48 3.14 0.91 5.96
N ALA A 49 3.44 -0.34 6.27
CA ALA A 49 4.51 -0.73 7.16
C ALA A 49 5.52 -1.65 6.45
N THR A 50 6.73 -1.68 6.96
CA THR A 50 7.76 -2.63 6.55
C THR A 50 8.80 -2.79 7.65
N GLN A 51 9.32 -3.99 7.80
CA GLN A 51 10.47 -4.29 8.65
C GLN A 51 11.81 -4.25 7.88
N ARG A 52 11.75 -3.95 6.57
CA ARG A 52 12.92 -3.91 5.68
C ARG A 52 13.11 -2.50 5.10
N PRO A 53 13.80 -1.60 5.83
CA PRO A 53 13.97 -0.21 5.43
C PRO A 53 15.04 -0.05 4.32
N SER A 54 14.90 -0.77 3.21
CA SER A 54 15.79 -0.66 2.07
C SER A 54 15.29 0.36 1.05
N VAL A 55 16.19 0.88 0.21
CA VAL A 55 15.86 1.84 -0.85
C VAL A 55 14.98 1.24 -1.95
N ASP A 56 15.03 -0.09 -2.10
CA ASP A 56 14.21 -0.84 -3.06
C ASP A 56 12.75 -0.98 -2.61
N VAL A 57 12.50 -0.88 -1.30
CA VAL A 57 11.18 -0.93 -0.69
C VAL A 57 10.64 0.48 -0.47
N ILE A 58 11.43 1.36 0.15
CA ILE A 58 11.07 2.75 0.43
C ILE A 58 11.67 3.63 -0.64
N THR A 59 11.13 3.52 -1.85
CA THR A 59 11.61 4.23 -3.04
C THR A 59 11.34 5.72 -2.97
N GLY A 60 11.95 6.48 -3.90
CA GLY A 60 11.66 7.91 -4.04
C GLY A 60 10.20 8.21 -4.33
N THR A 61 9.56 7.37 -5.15
CA THR A 61 8.12 7.47 -5.49
C THR A 61 7.25 7.27 -4.27
N ILE A 62 7.53 6.24 -3.45
CA ILE A 62 6.82 5.99 -2.20
C ILE A 62 6.98 7.19 -1.25
N LYS A 63 8.21 7.68 -1.05
CA LYS A 63 8.47 8.83 -0.17
C LYS A 63 7.77 10.11 -0.60
N ALA A 64 7.65 10.34 -1.91
CA ALA A 64 6.96 11.52 -2.45
C ALA A 64 5.45 11.50 -2.20
N ASN A 65 4.84 10.31 -2.20
CA ASN A 65 3.40 10.15 -2.02
C ASN A 65 2.99 9.91 -0.56
N PHE A 66 3.94 9.52 0.30
CA PHE A 66 3.76 9.32 1.73
C PHE A 66 4.69 10.24 2.54
N PRO A 67 4.35 11.53 2.62
CA PRO A 67 5.19 12.53 3.29
C PRO A 67 5.18 12.38 4.81
N THR A 68 4.11 11.83 5.38
CA THR A 68 4.05 11.51 6.81
C THR A 68 4.66 10.14 7.07
N ARG A 69 5.68 10.09 7.93
CA ARG A 69 6.45 8.87 8.18
C ARG A 69 6.74 8.70 9.65
N ILE A 70 6.80 7.44 10.07
CA ILE A 70 7.17 7.05 11.42
C ILE A 70 8.31 6.05 11.32
N SER A 71 9.34 6.22 12.12
CA SER A 71 10.40 5.23 12.30
C SER A 71 10.53 4.88 13.76
N PHE A 72 10.43 3.61 14.08
CA PHE A 72 10.90 3.05 15.34
C PHE A 72 12.43 2.88 15.27
N GLN A 73 13.02 2.31 16.34
CA GLN A 73 14.45 2.07 16.39
C GLN A 73 14.91 1.22 15.20
N VAL A 74 15.98 1.66 14.56
CA VAL A 74 16.67 0.96 13.46
C VAL A 74 18.11 0.70 13.83
N THR A 75 18.78 -0.20 13.09
CA THR A 75 20.15 -0.60 13.41
C THR A 75 21.20 0.35 12.88
N SER A 76 20.88 1.15 11.86
CA SER A 76 21.86 2.02 11.22
C SER A 76 21.35 3.41 10.88
N LYS A 77 22.29 4.36 10.74
CA LYS A 77 21.99 5.71 10.22
C LYS A 77 21.49 5.68 8.76
N ILE A 78 21.87 4.64 8.01
CA ILE A 78 21.43 4.48 6.62
C ILE A 78 19.94 4.17 6.59
N ASP A 79 19.49 3.27 7.45
CA ASP A 79 18.06 2.92 7.56
C ASP A 79 17.24 4.12 7.99
N SER A 80 17.71 4.87 8.99
CA SER A 80 17.05 6.12 9.42
C SER A 80 16.89 7.10 8.25
N ARG A 81 17.94 7.33 7.47
CA ARG A 81 17.88 8.21 6.29
C ARG A 81 16.98 7.66 5.20
N THR A 82 16.94 6.35 5.03
CA THR A 82 16.06 5.71 4.04
C THR A 82 14.60 6.00 4.36
N ILE A 83 14.21 5.91 5.62
CA ILE A 83 12.83 6.14 6.08
C ILE A 83 12.53 7.63 6.15
N LEU A 84 13.31 8.38 6.92
CA LEU A 84 13.00 9.75 7.35
C LEU A 84 13.68 10.83 6.50
N GLY A 85 14.73 10.49 5.77
CA GLY A 85 15.61 11.45 5.12
C GLY A 85 16.74 11.96 6.03
N GLU A 86 16.66 11.72 7.33
CA GLU A 86 17.61 12.17 8.36
C GLU A 86 18.06 11.01 9.25
N ALA A 87 19.22 11.16 9.89
CA ALA A 87 19.69 10.25 10.93
C ALA A 87 18.98 10.55 12.27
N GLY A 88 18.94 9.56 13.14
CA GLY A 88 18.39 9.73 14.51
C GLY A 88 17.59 8.53 14.99
N ALA A 89 16.93 7.79 14.11
CA ALA A 89 16.16 6.61 14.52
C ALA A 89 17.06 5.46 15.07
N GLU A 90 18.33 5.44 14.73
CA GLU A 90 19.31 4.51 15.31
C GLU A 90 19.65 4.78 16.79
N GLN A 91 19.26 5.96 17.30
CA GLN A 91 19.49 6.38 18.68
C GLN A 91 18.27 6.20 19.58
N LEU A 92 17.16 5.71 19.00
CA LEU A 92 15.94 5.46 19.76
C LEU A 92 16.13 4.31 20.75
N LEU A 93 15.35 4.31 21.81
CA LEU A 93 15.47 3.37 22.94
C LEU A 93 14.70 2.07 22.73
N GLY A 94 13.91 1.97 21.66
CA GLY A 94 12.98 0.85 21.46
C GLY A 94 11.69 0.99 22.28
N GLN A 95 10.89 -0.08 22.34
CA GLN A 95 9.68 -0.15 23.16
C GLN A 95 8.67 0.99 22.92
N GLY A 96 8.43 1.34 21.66
CA GLY A 96 7.50 2.40 21.29
C GLY A 96 8.12 3.79 21.14
N ASP A 97 9.42 3.94 21.42
CA ASP A 97 10.14 5.18 21.13
C ASP A 97 10.30 5.35 19.61
N MET A 98 9.83 6.45 19.06
CA MET A 98 9.76 6.68 17.62
C MET A 98 10.09 8.11 17.23
N LEU A 99 10.49 8.28 15.97
CA LEU A 99 10.54 9.57 15.29
C LEU A 99 9.37 9.70 14.32
N TYR A 100 8.63 10.77 14.47
CA TYR A 100 7.49 11.15 13.64
C TYR A 100 7.84 12.34 12.75
N LEU A 101 7.68 12.15 11.45
CA LEU A 101 7.85 13.18 10.42
C LEU A 101 6.48 13.54 9.87
N GLU A 102 5.98 14.72 10.18
CA GLU A 102 4.70 15.21 9.71
C GLU A 102 4.85 15.92 8.36
N GLY A 103 4.24 15.37 7.31
CA GLY A 103 4.08 16.03 6.02
C GLY A 103 5.37 16.55 5.36
N GLY A 104 6.53 15.95 5.66
CA GLY A 104 7.84 16.43 5.19
C GLY A 104 8.40 17.62 6.00
N GLY A 105 7.79 17.93 7.14
CA GLY A 105 8.19 19.00 8.05
C GLY A 105 9.24 18.54 9.07
N ARG A 106 9.06 18.97 10.31
CA ARG A 106 9.99 18.73 11.41
C ARG A 106 9.86 17.31 11.98
N LEU A 107 10.98 16.68 12.28
CA LEU A 107 11.03 15.44 13.07
C LEU A 107 10.67 15.75 14.54
N THR A 108 9.74 14.96 15.06
CA THR A 108 9.32 15.02 16.46
C THR A 108 9.54 13.63 17.08
N ARG A 109 10.18 13.58 18.24
CA ARG A 109 10.29 12.33 19.00
C ARG A 109 9.03 12.12 19.82
N VAL A 110 8.44 10.95 19.66
CA VAL A 110 7.20 10.54 20.33
C VAL A 110 7.43 9.18 20.96
N HIS A 111 6.79 8.93 22.09
CA HIS A 111 6.83 7.62 22.75
C HIS A 111 5.42 7.01 22.70
N GLY A 112 5.27 5.90 21.95
CA GLY A 112 4.04 5.11 21.92
C GLY A 112 3.91 4.24 23.15
N PRO A 113 2.72 4.15 23.79
CA PRO A 113 2.50 3.24 24.88
C PRO A 113 2.55 1.78 24.43
N LEU A 114 2.82 0.87 25.36
CA LEU A 114 2.66 -0.56 25.11
C LEU A 114 1.18 -0.86 24.89
N VAL A 115 0.89 -1.62 23.85
CA VAL A 115 -0.43 -2.21 23.60
C VAL A 115 -0.25 -3.72 23.64
N SER A 116 -0.93 -4.39 24.55
CA SER A 116 -0.89 -5.84 24.72
C SER A 116 -1.86 -6.55 23.77
N ASP A 117 -1.60 -7.83 23.49
CA ASP A 117 -2.49 -8.66 22.69
C ASP A 117 -3.92 -8.72 23.28
N ALA A 118 -4.02 -8.78 24.62
CA ALA A 118 -5.30 -8.77 25.30
C ALA A 118 -6.10 -7.46 25.09
N GLU A 119 -5.41 -6.32 24.98
CA GLU A 119 -6.06 -5.03 24.67
C GLU A 119 -6.52 -5.01 23.21
N VAL A 120 -5.72 -5.55 22.28
CA VAL A 120 -6.11 -5.69 20.87
C VAL A 120 -7.35 -6.58 20.73
N GLU A 121 -7.37 -7.73 21.42
CA GLU A 121 -8.53 -8.63 21.44
C GLU A 121 -9.78 -7.93 22.02
N ALA A 122 -9.64 -7.22 23.12
CA ALA A 122 -10.76 -6.50 23.73
C ALA A 122 -11.35 -5.44 22.79
N VAL A 123 -10.51 -4.69 22.07
CA VAL A 123 -10.96 -3.70 21.09
C VAL A 123 -11.65 -4.37 19.90
N THR A 124 -11.06 -5.45 19.37
CA THR A 124 -11.66 -6.17 18.23
C THR A 124 -12.98 -6.84 18.59
N ASP A 125 -13.11 -7.37 19.78
CA ASP A 125 -14.36 -7.95 20.26
C ASP A 125 -15.46 -6.89 20.46
N ALA A 126 -15.08 -5.73 20.98
CA ALA A 126 -16.01 -4.59 21.09
C ALA A 126 -16.49 -4.12 19.71
N LEU A 127 -15.61 -4.13 18.70
CA LEU A 127 -15.98 -3.80 17.31
C LEU A 127 -16.89 -4.88 16.71
N ARG A 128 -16.59 -6.17 16.90
CA ARG A 128 -17.42 -7.28 16.43
C ARG A 128 -18.82 -7.28 17.04
N ALA A 129 -18.95 -6.82 18.29
CA ALA A 129 -20.25 -6.70 18.95
C ALA A 129 -21.14 -5.61 18.32
N GLN A 130 -20.59 -4.65 17.61
CA GLN A 130 -21.34 -3.57 16.96
C GLN A 130 -21.99 -3.99 15.63
N GLY A 131 -21.49 -5.03 14.97
CA GLY A 131 -22.03 -5.50 13.70
C GLY A 131 -21.19 -6.58 13.05
N ARG A 132 -21.74 -7.17 12.00
CA ARG A 132 -21.01 -8.12 11.16
C ARG A 132 -20.46 -7.40 9.94
N PRO A 133 -19.24 -7.73 9.49
CA PRO A 133 -18.69 -7.18 8.26
C PRO A 133 -19.49 -7.69 7.05
N ASP A 134 -19.69 -6.81 6.09
CA ASP A 134 -20.24 -7.16 4.78
C ASP A 134 -19.06 -7.31 3.82
N TYR A 135 -18.68 -8.56 3.51
CA TYR A 135 -17.54 -8.85 2.67
C TYR A 135 -17.91 -8.74 1.20
N ILE A 136 -17.12 -8.01 0.44
CA ILE A 136 -17.23 -7.94 -1.02
C ILE A 136 -16.36 -9.05 -1.61
N ALA A 137 -16.94 -10.23 -1.84
CA ALA A 137 -16.21 -11.41 -2.33
C ALA A 137 -15.53 -11.16 -3.70
N SER A 138 -16.18 -10.38 -4.57
CA SER A 138 -15.66 -10.07 -5.92
C SER A 138 -14.34 -9.28 -5.95
N ILE A 139 -13.87 -8.69 -4.83
CA ILE A 139 -12.57 -8.00 -4.79
C ILE A 139 -11.40 -8.97 -4.97
N THR A 140 -11.55 -10.22 -4.52
CA THR A 140 -10.51 -11.27 -4.61
C THR A 140 -10.65 -12.15 -5.84
N GLU A 141 -11.72 -12.00 -6.61
CA GLU A 141 -11.89 -12.68 -7.88
C GLU A 141 -11.11 -11.89 -8.94
N GLU A 142 -10.23 -12.57 -9.67
CA GLU A 142 -9.62 -11.97 -10.86
C GLU A 142 -10.76 -11.60 -11.82
N PRO A 143 -10.82 -10.36 -12.33
CA PRO A 143 -11.78 -10.05 -13.37
C PRO A 143 -11.56 -11.07 -14.50
N GLU A 144 -12.61 -11.82 -14.85
CA GLU A 144 -12.57 -12.65 -16.06
C GLU A 144 -12.04 -11.73 -17.15
N SER A 145 -10.83 -12.04 -17.63
CA SER A 145 -10.23 -11.25 -18.70
C SER A 145 -11.14 -11.45 -19.91
N ASP A 146 -11.93 -10.41 -20.23
CA ASP A 146 -12.51 -10.22 -21.55
C ASP A 146 -11.39 -10.00 -22.59
N LEU A 147 -10.37 -10.84 -22.54
CA LEU A 147 -9.50 -11.02 -23.67
C LEU A 147 -10.34 -11.85 -24.65
N PRO A 148 -10.74 -11.29 -25.79
CA PRO A 148 -11.32 -12.09 -26.85
C PRO A 148 -10.34 -13.25 -27.07
N SER A 149 -10.82 -14.45 -26.89
CA SER A 149 -10.04 -15.66 -27.16
C SER A 149 -9.44 -15.51 -28.55
N THR A 150 -8.13 -15.29 -28.62
CA THR A 150 -7.39 -15.21 -29.89
C THR A 150 -7.32 -16.56 -30.58
N GLY A 151 -8.25 -17.48 -30.25
CA GLY A 151 -8.34 -18.80 -30.82
C GLY A 151 -9.13 -18.92 -32.13
N ASP A 152 -10.03 -17.99 -32.43
CA ASP A 152 -10.91 -18.14 -33.58
C ASP A 152 -10.92 -16.97 -34.59
N ALA A 153 -10.28 -15.85 -34.25
CA ALA A 153 -10.26 -14.71 -35.17
C ALA A 153 -9.11 -14.75 -36.22
N ALA A 154 -8.16 -15.68 -36.06
CA ALA A 154 -7.06 -15.85 -37.03
C ALA A 154 -7.39 -16.83 -38.16
N ALA A 155 -8.51 -17.55 -38.08
CA ALA A 155 -8.88 -18.56 -39.07
C ALA A 155 -9.65 -18.01 -40.29
N ASP A 156 -9.99 -16.71 -40.30
CA ASP A 156 -10.81 -16.14 -41.38
C ASP A 156 -10.33 -14.72 -41.79
N ASP A 157 -9.05 -14.42 -41.63
CA ASP A 157 -8.49 -13.16 -42.16
C ASP A 157 -7.89 -13.43 -43.57
N PRO A 158 -8.55 -12.96 -44.66
CA PRO A 158 -8.07 -13.15 -46.04
C PRO A 158 -6.69 -12.52 -46.29
N LEU A 159 -6.24 -11.63 -45.40
CA LEU A 159 -4.91 -11.02 -45.48
C LEU A 159 -3.84 -11.93 -44.89
N TYR A 160 -4.17 -12.73 -43.89
CA TYR A 160 -3.25 -13.70 -43.31
C TYR A 160 -2.96 -14.84 -44.30
N ASP A 161 -4.00 -15.42 -44.90
CA ASP A 161 -3.86 -16.48 -45.93
C ASP A 161 -3.04 -16.03 -47.14
N ARG A 162 -3.26 -14.78 -47.55
CA ARG A 162 -2.51 -14.18 -48.65
C ARG A 162 -1.05 -13.88 -48.33
N ALA A 163 -0.73 -13.62 -47.07
CA ALA A 163 0.64 -13.43 -46.59
C ALA A 163 1.40 -14.77 -46.51
N VAL A 164 0.72 -15.86 -46.15
CA VAL A 164 1.28 -17.22 -46.10
C VAL A 164 1.57 -17.76 -47.50
N GLU A 165 0.79 -17.40 -48.53
CA GLU A 165 1.05 -17.82 -49.92
C GLU A 165 2.23 -17.08 -50.61
N LEU A 166 2.73 -15.99 -49.97
CA LEU A 166 3.82 -15.18 -50.53
C LEU A 166 5.20 -15.49 -49.93
N VAL A 167 5.28 -16.41 -48.99
CA VAL A 167 6.52 -16.88 -48.33
C VAL A 167 6.79 -18.31 -48.73
#